data_fdbc871e56834bb41f565e5539868e0d
#
_entry.id   fdbc871e56834bb41f565e5539868e0d
#
_cell.length_a   1.000
_cell.length_b   1.000
_cell.length_c   1.000
_cell.angle_alpha   90.00
_cell.angle_beta   90.00
_cell.angle_gamma   90.00
#
_symmetry.space_group_name_H-M   'P 1'
#
loop_
_entity.id
_entity.type
_entity.pdbx_description
1 polymer ?
#
loop_
_entity_poly.entity_id
_entity_poly.type
_entity_poly.pdbx_seq_one_letter_code
_entity_poly.pdbx_strand_id
1 'polypeptide(L)'
;MRDRLSVLIVGAECAPFAKVGGLADVIGALPVELNRQGVDARVMIPLHKKIKEKYFEKMQTLAKFYVNLGWRKQYAGILTMQFRGVTFYFVDSEYYFGTEIYRGGEAEGEQYSFFSRAVLESLSLIDFIPDVIHCNDWHTGIIPMLIKTQYRGRPQGGIKTLYTIHNLAYQGKFSQGFIQDMLGIGPEYYNSECIEAYGCANFLKSALVFADLLNTVSPTYASEIMTQYFGEGMDGVLCKRSADLSGILNGM
;
A
#
# COMPACT_ATOMS: atom_id res chain seq x y z
N MET A 1 15.43 19.60 12.46
CA MET A 1 15.19 18.16 12.62
C MET A 1 13.73 17.99 13.01
N ARG A 2 12.99 17.05 12.40
CA ARG A 2 11.66 16.70 12.92
C ARG A 2 11.90 15.92 14.21
N ASP A 3 11.38 16.41 15.34
CA ASP A 3 11.55 15.76 16.65
C ASP A 3 10.70 14.48 16.80
N ARG A 4 9.92 14.12 15.79
CA ARG A 4 8.93 13.04 15.85
C ARG A 4 8.94 12.26 14.54
N LEU A 5 9.06 10.92 14.62
CA LEU A 5 8.93 10.01 13.47
C LEU A 5 7.53 10.12 12.86
N SER A 6 7.45 10.29 11.55
CA SER A 6 6.20 10.38 10.80
C SER A 6 5.98 9.13 9.94
N VAL A 7 4.80 8.52 10.05
CA VAL A 7 4.45 7.27 9.36
C VAL A 7 3.12 7.43 8.64
N LEU A 8 3.08 7.08 7.37
CA LEU A 8 1.84 6.93 6.61
C LEU A 8 1.51 5.44 6.45
N ILE A 9 0.44 4.99 7.08
CA ILE A 9 -0.08 3.64 6.93
C ILE A 9 -1.03 3.62 5.74
N VAL A 10 -0.75 2.75 4.76
CA VAL A 10 -1.49 2.68 3.50
C VAL A 10 -2.08 1.28 3.33
N GLY A 11 -3.37 1.19 2.99
CA GLY A 11 -4.03 -0.08 2.74
C GLY A 11 -5.33 0.06 1.97
N ALA A 12 -5.88 -1.09 1.55
CA ALA A 12 -7.12 -1.16 0.78
C ALA A 12 -8.37 -0.92 1.63
N GLU A 13 -8.30 -1.24 2.91
CA GLU A 13 -9.41 -1.18 3.86
C GLU A 13 -8.92 -0.73 5.24
N CYS A 14 -9.82 -0.23 6.09
CA CYS A 14 -9.52 0.18 7.45
C CYS A 14 -10.83 0.24 8.27
N ALA A 15 -10.86 -0.41 9.43
CA ALA A 15 -11.97 -0.30 10.36
C ALA A 15 -11.98 1.08 11.06
N PRO A 16 -13.13 1.72 11.28
CA PRO A 16 -14.49 1.24 11.02
C PRO A 16 -15.05 1.69 9.65
N PHE A 17 -14.22 2.20 8.75
CA PHE A 17 -14.65 2.83 7.50
C PHE A 17 -15.02 1.78 6.44
N ALA A 18 -14.11 0.86 6.15
CA ALA A 18 -14.31 -0.25 5.23
C ALA A 18 -13.61 -1.48 5.81
N LYS A 19 -14.34 -2.59 5.92
CA LYS A 19 -13.80 -3.84 6.48
C LYS A 19 -14.31 -5.03 5.69
N VAL A 20 -13.36 -5.83 5.22
CA VAL A 20 -13.60 -7.16 4.63
C VAL A 20 -12.87 -8.23 5.46
N GLY A 21 -11.65 -7.95 5.89
CA GLY A 21 -10.81 -8.89 6.62
C GLY A 21 -10.10 -8.31 7.85
N GLY A 22 -9.15 -9.07 8.38
CA GLY A 22 -8.35 -8.68 9.55
C GLY A 22 -7.38 -7.52 9.28
N LEU A 23 -7.01 -7.30 8.01
CA LEU A 23 -6.22 -6.14 7.58
C LEU A 23 -6.84 -4.82 8.07
N ALA A 24 -8.15 -4.69 7.94
CA ALA A 24 -8.87 -3.49 8.36
C ALA A 24 -8.73 -3.19 9.85
N ASP A 25 -8.73 -4.22 10.69
CA ASP A 25 -8.58 -4.07 12.14
C ASP A 25 -7.19 -3.55 12.50
N VAL A 26 -6.15 -4.08 11.87
CA VAL A 26 -4.77 -3.64 12.08
C VAL A 26 -4.59 -2.18 11.67
N ILE A 27 -5.04 -1.80 10.46
CA ILE A 27 -4.91 -0.41 9.96
C ILE A 27 -5.75 0.55 10.82
N GLY A 28 -6.85 0.10 11.41
CA GLY A 28 -7.69 0.92 12.29
C GLY A 28 -7.14 1.10 13.71
N ALA A 29 -6.39 0.13 14.23
CA ALA A 29 -5.91 0.11 15.61
C ALA A 29 -4.48 0.63 15.76
N LEU A 30 -3.56 0.19 14.89
CA LEU A 30 -2.13 0.49 14.97
C LEU A 30 -1.80 1.99 15.04
N PRO A 31 -2.37 2.87 14.20
CA PRO A 31 -2.03 4.29 14.22
C PRO A 31 -2.42 5.00 15.53
N VAL A 32 -3.48 4.53 16.18
CA VAL A 32 -3.91 5.07 17.48
C VAL A 32 -2.83 4.83 18.52
N GLU A 33 -2.28 3.61 18.56
CA GLU A 33 -1.25 3.24 19.52
C GLU A 33 0.10 3.89 19.19
N LEU A 34 0.48 3.96 17.93
CA LEU A 34 1.69 4.67 17.49
C LEU A 34 1.64 6.15 17.89
N ASN A 35 0.48 6.81 17.74
CA ASN A 35 0.29 8.19 18.16
C ASN A 35 0.42 8.35 19.67
N ARG A 36 -0.05 7.39 20.49
CA ARG A 36 0.15 7.39 21.95
C ARG A 36 1.62 7.27 22.32
N GLN A 37 2.40 6.56 21.51
CA GLN A 37 3.85 6.39 21.70
C GLN A 37 4.70 7.53 21.13
N GLY A 38 4.06 8.59 20.64
CA GLY A 38 4.76 9.77 20.16
C GLY A 38 5.13 9.77 18.68
N VAL A 39 4.67 8.81 17.88
CA VAL A 39 4.80 8.80 16.42
C VAL A 39 3.70 9.69 15.80
N ASP A 40 3.96 10.40 14.70
CA ASP A 40 2.92 11.03 13.86
C ASP A 40 2.44 9.98 12.85
N ALA A 41 1.56 9.08 13.29
CA ALA A 41 0.98 8.05 12.44
C ALA A 41 -0.33 8.54 11.82
N ARG A 42 -0.38 8.52 10.49
CA ARG A 42 -1.55 8.88 9.68
C ARG A 42 -1.92 7.71 8.77
N VAL A 43 -3.14 7.71 8.28
CA VAL A 43 -3.68 6.62 7.45
C VAL A 43 -4.15 7.17 6.11
N MET A 44 -3.87 6.43 5.02
CA MET A 44 -4.45 6.71 3.71
C MET A 44 -5.07 5.45 3.11
N ILE A 45 -6.36 5.54 2.78
CA ILE A 45 -7.16 4.47 2.17
C ILE A 45 -7.99 5.02 1.01
N PRO A 46 -8.50 4.14 0.11
CA PRO A 46 -9.47 4.57 -0.88
C PRO A 46 -10.77 5.11 -0.24
N LEU A 47 -11.38 6.12 -0.86
CA LEU A 47 -12.71 6.60 -0.51
C LEU A 47 -13.78 5.69 -1.13
N HIS A 48 -13.94 4.50 -0.58
CA HIS A 48 -14.96 3.57 -1.05
C HIS A 48 -16.37 4.15 -0.89
N LYS A 49 -17.31 3.76 -1.76
CA LYS A 49 -18.69 4.25 -1.82
C LYS A 49 -19.35 4.30 -0.43
N LYS A 50 -19.29 3.23 0.34
CA LYS A 50 -19.87 3.17 1.69
C LYS A 50 -19.27 4.19 2.67
N ILE A 51 -17.99 4.51 2.51
CA ILE A 51 -17.32 5.55 3.32
C ILE A 51 -17.86 6.92 2.91
N LYS A 52 -17.91 7.18 1.61
CA LYS A 52 -18.42 8.43 1.04
C LYS A 52 -19.86 8.71 1.49
N GLU A 53 -20.75 7.73 1.36
CA GLU A 53 -22.16 7.84 1.79
C GLU A 53 -22.32 8.20 3.27
N LYS A 54 -21.44 7.70 4.14
CA LYS A 54 -21.58 7.85 5.59
C LYS A 54 -20.81 9.03 6.18
N TYR A 55 -19.67 9.39 5.60
CA TYR A 55 -18.72 10.31 6.23
C TYR A 55 -18.38 11.55 5.41
N PHE A 56 -18.84 11.67 4.16
CA PHE A 56 -18.43 12.73 3.24
C PHE A 56 -18.61 14.14 3.83
N GLU A 57 -19.75 14.40 4.49
CA GLU A 57 -20.05 15.70 5.11
C GLU A 57 -19.09 16.10 6.25
N LYS A 58 -18.38 15.12 6.82
CA LYS A 58 -17.39 15.31 7.89
C LYS A 58 -15.98 15.47 7.36
N MET A 59 -15.78 15.37 6.05
CA MET A 59 -14.48 15.40 5.41
C MET A 59 -14.19 16.77 4.82
N GLN A 60 -12.92 17.15 4.83
CA GLN A 60 -12.41 18.32 4.15
C GLN A 60 -11.62 17.90 2.91
N THR A 61 -11.88 18.51 1.77
CA THR A 61 -11.07 18.31 0.58
C THR A 61 -9.77 19.09 0.71
N LEU A 62 -8.64 18.40 0.58
CA LEU A 62 -7.30 18.99 0.62
C LEU A 62 -6.74 19.28 -0.78
N ALA A 63 -6.92 18.33 -1.70
CA ALA A 63 -6.35 18.44 -3.05
C ALA A 63 -7.25 17.78 -4.09
N LYS A 64 -7.16 18.29 -5.33
CA LYS A 64 -7.73 17.67 -6.54
C LYS A 64 -6.66 17.69 -7.62
N PHE A 65 -6.40 16.57 -8.24
CA PHE A 65 -5.33 16.41 -9.23
C PHE A 65 -5.65 15.29 -10.21
N TYR A 66 -4.72 15.00 -11.11
CA TYR A 66 -4.83 13.89 -12.04
C TYR A 66 -3.65 12.96 -11.89
N VAL A 67 -3.94 11.66 -11.89
CA VAL A 67 -2.95 10.58 -11.89
C VAL A 67 -2.83 10.03 -13.30
N ASN A 68 -1.61 9.90 -13.80
CA ASN A 68 -1.34 9.27 -15.07
C ASN A 68 -1.10 7.76 -14.87
N LEU A 69 -1.87 6.94 -15.56
CA LEU A 69 -1.70 5.49 -15.67
C LEU A 69 -1.48 5.14 -17.14
N GLY A 70 -0.21 5.08 -17.56
CA GLY A 70 0.13 4.99 -18.97
C GLY A 70 -0.44 6.20 -19.74
N TRP A 71 -1.29 5.94 -20.74
CA TRP A 71 -1.97 6.98 -21.52
C TRP A 71 -3.21 7.57 -20.83
N ARG A 72 -3.69 6.91 -19.75
CA ARG A 72 -4.89 7.32 -19.02
C ARG A 72 -4.57 8.48 -18.08
N LYS A 73 -5.43 9.48 -18.06
CA LYS A 73 -5.38 10.60 -17.11
C LYS A 73 -6.63 10.56 -16.24
N GLN A 74 -6.48 10.11 -15.01
CA GLN A 74 -7.60 9.84 -14.11
C GLN A 74 -7.66 10.86 -12.97
N TYR A 75 -8.86 11.32 -12.65
CA TYR A 75 -9.11 12.22 -11.53
C TYR A 75 -8.80 11.52 -10.20
N ALA A 76 -8.16 12.26 -9.30
CA ALA A 76 -7.94 11.93 -7.91
C ALA A 76 -8.25 13.14 -7.02
N GLY A 77 -8.98 12.90 -5.94
CA GLY A 77 -9.15 13.85 -4.84
C GLY A 77 -8.53 13.31 -3.57
N ILE A 78 -8.05 14.19 -2.69
CA ILE A 78 -7.69 13.82 -1.33
C ILE A 78 -8.62 14.54 -0.37
N LEU A 79 -9.36 13.75 0.39
CA LEU A 79 -10.16 14.23 1.51
C LEU A 79 -9.49 13.83 2.83
N THR A 80 -9.74 14.59 3.88
CA THR A 80 -9.20 14.31 5.21
C THR A 80 -10.29 14.38 6.27
N MET A 81 -10.10 13.60 7.33
CA MET A 81 -10.92 13.61 8.53
C MET A 81 -10.10 13.17 9.73
N GLN A 82 -10.39 13.75 10.89
CA GLN A 82 -9.85 13.27 12.17
C GLN A 82 -10.78 12.19 12.75
N PHE A 83 -10.21 11.07 13.16
CA PHE A 83 -10.95 10.02 13.84
C PHE A 83 -10.09 9.36 14.92
N ARG A 84 -10.57 9.32 16.18
CA ARG A 84 -9.84 8.76 17.34
C ARG A 84 -8.42 9.31 17.51
N GLY A 85 -8.22 10.61 17.22
CA GLY A 85 -6.90 11.26 17.32
C GLY A 85 -5.93 10.93 16.18
N VAL A 86 -6.39 10.26 15.13
CA VAL A 86 -5.61 9.94 13.93
C VAL A 86 -6.11 10.77 12.75
N THR A 87 -5.16 11.29 11.95
CA THR A 87 -5.47 11.93 10.67
C THR A 87 -5.66 10.85 9.60
N PHE A 88 -6.84 10.82 9.01
CA PHE A 88 -7.16 9.97 7.88
C PHE A 88 -7.19 10.76 6.58
N TYR A 89 -6.58 10.21 5.55
CA TYR A 89 -6.68 10.66 4.17
C TYR A 89 -7.46 9.63 3.36
N PHE A 90 -8.32 10.11 2.47
CA PHE A 90 -9.14 9.28 1.60
C PHE A 90 -8.87 9.67 0.15
N VAL A 91 -8.48 8.71 -0.66
CA VAL A 91 -8.28 8.92 -2.12
C VAL A 91 -9.63 8.79 -2.81
N ASP A 92 -10.15 9.92 -3.29
CA ASP A 92 -11.43 9.98 -4.02
C ASP A 92 -11.21 9.77 -5.51
N SER A 93 -11.90 8.78 -6.05
CA SER A 93 -12.12 8.56 -7.47
C SER A 93 -13.37 7.71 -7.64
N GLU A 94 -14.44 8.31 -8.15
CA GLU A 94 -15.71 7.62 -8.36
C GLU A 94 -15.54 6.42 -9.31
N TYR A 95 -14.69 6.58 -10.35
CA TYR A 95 -14.42 5.53 -11.33
C TYR A 95 -13.81 4.28 -10.68
N TYR A 96 -12.85 4.45 -9.74
CA TYR A 96 -12.16 3.33 -9.11
C TYR A 96 -12.81 2.84 -7.82
N PHE A 97 -13.41 3.72 -7.02
CA PHE A 97 -13.86 3.39 -5.65
C PHE A 97 -15.36 3.56 -5.43
N GLY A 98 -16.11 3.94 -6.48
CA GLY A 98 -17.57 4.08 -6.44
C GLY A 98 -18.33 2.73 -6.48
N THR A 99 -17.63 1.62 -6.59
CA THR A 99 -18.21 0.26 -6.68
C THR A 99 -17.68 -0.63 -5.54
N GLU A 100 -17.18 -1.84 -5.89
CA GLU A 100 -16.67 -2.80 -4.94
C GLU A 100 -15.26 -2.44 -4.44
N ILE A 101 -14.95 -2.85 -3.19
CA ILE A 101 -13.61 -2.70 -2.60
C ILE A 101 -12.60 -3.51 -3.41
N TYR A 102 -12.96 -4.75 -3.77
CA TYR A 102 -12.16 -5.68 -4.55
C TYR A 102 -12.93 -6.05 -5.82
N ARG A 103 -12.45 -5.58 -6.96
CA ARG A 103 -13.14 -5.73 -8.26
C ARG A 103 -12.80 -7.04 -8.98
N GLY A 104 -11.72 -7.70 -8.55
CA GLY A 104 -11.20 -8.90 -9.16
C GLY A 104 -10.42 -8.67 -10.46
N GLY A 105 -9.46 -9.55 -10.76
CA GLY A 105 -8.70 -9.56 -12.00
C GLY A 105 -7.95 -8.26 -12.33
N GLU A 106 -7.84 -7.94 -13.62
CA GLU A 106 -7.14 -6.74 -14.08
C GLU A 106 -7.82 -5.43 -13.65
N ALA A 107 -9.14 -5.43 -13.45
CA ALA A 107 -9.87 -4.26 -12.97
C ALA A 107 -9.45 -3.88 -11.56
N GLU A 108 -9.15 -4.85 -10.71
CA GLU A 108 -8.60 -4.62 -9.37
C GLU A 108 -7.13 -4.21 -9.44
N GLY A 109 -6.38 -4.80 -10.37
CA GLY A 109 -5.00 -4.39 -10.65
C GLY A 109 -4.91 -2.92 -11.07
N GLU A 110 -5.78 -2.45 -11.96
CA GLU A 110 -5.88 -1.05 -12.36
C GLU A 110 -6.27 -0.16 -11.18
N GLN A 111 -7.28 -0.56 -10.40
CA GLN A 111 -7.77 0.14 -9.21
C GLN A 111 -6.65 0.42 -8.21
N TYR A 112 -5.83 -0.59 -7.87
CA TYR A 112 -4.77 -0.44 -6.89
C TYR A 112 -3.44 0.07 -7.46
N SER A 113 -3.23 -0.03 -8.77
CA SER A 113 -2.19 0.73 -9.48
C SER A 113 -2.47 2.24 -9.43
N PHE A 114 -3.73 2.63 -9.68
CA PHE A 114 -4.18 4.01 -9.50
C PHE A 114 -4.00 4.48 -8.06
N PHE A 115 -4.49 3.70 -7.09
CA PHE A 115 -4.36 4.03 -5.67
C PHE A 115 -2.91 4.28 -5.27
N SER A 116 -2.01 3.37 -5.63
CA SER A 116 -0.58 3.46 -5.30
C SER A 116 0.08 4.72 -5.85
N ARG A 117 -0.25 5.10 -7.10
CA ARG A 117 0.23 6.37 -7.67
C ARG A 117 -0.41 7.58 -7.00
N ALA A 118 -1.72 7.54 -6.75
CA ALA A 118 -2.43 8.63 -6.09
C ALA A 118 -1.86 8.91 -4.70
N VAL A 119 -1.51 7.87 -3.93
CA VAL A 119 -0.80 7.99 -2.66
C VAL A 119 0.48 8.80 -2.84
N LEU A 120 1.38 8.39 -3.74
CA LEU A 120 2.68 9.03 -3.93
C LEU A 120 2.58 10.46 -4.47
N GLU A 121 1.72 10.71 -5.46
CA GLU A 121 1.52 12.04 -6.05
C GLU A 121 0.88 13.02 -5.05
N SER A 122 0.02 12.54 -4.15
CA SER A 122 -0.66 13.39 -3.18
C SER A 122 0.24 13.95 -2.08
N LEU A 123 1.34 13.28 -1.73
CA LEU A 123 2.16 13.65 -0.56
C LEU A 123 2.66 15.09 -0.61
N SER A 124 3.09 15.55 -1.78
CA SER A 124 3.53 16.95 -1.96
C SER A 124 2.37 17.94 -2.00
N LEU A 125 1.14 17.48 -2.29
CA LEU A 125 -0.05 18.33 -2.39
C LEU A 125 -0.75 18.52 -1.05
N ILE A 126 -0.58 17.59 -0.12
CA ILE A 126 -1.16 17.64 1.23
C ILE A 126 -0.14 18.11 2.28
N ASP A 127 1.03 18.59 1.84
CA ASP A 127 2.15 19.04 2.69
C ASP A 127 2.53 18.02 3.78
N PHE A 128 2.57 16.74 3.36
CA PHE A 128 2.97 15.64 4.24
C PHE A 128 3.87 14.65 3.51
N ILE A 129 5.16 14.73 3.74
CA ILE A 129 6.15 13.74 3.29
C ILE A 129 6.56 12.94 4.53
N PRO A 130 6.09 11.68 4.69
CA PRO A 130 6.41 10.87 5.87
C PRO A 130 7.86 10.37 5.82
N ASP A 131 8.41 10.01 6.99
CA ASP A 131 9.70 9.32 7.07
C ASP A 131 9.56 7.86 6.59
N VAL A 132 8.38 7.25 6.88
CA VAL A 132 8.07 5.86 6.51
C VAL A 132 6.69 5.77 5.88
N ILE A 133 6.58 5.04 4.74
CA ILE A 133 5.30 4.51 4.25
C ILE A 133 5.20 3.04 4.67
N HIS A 134 4.16 2.72 5.45
CA HIS A 134 3.82 1.38 5.86
C HIS A 134 2.77 0.80 4.91
N CYS A 135 3.23 0.00 3.96
CA CYS A 135 2.42 -0.67 2.95
C CYS A 135 1.83 -1.97 3.49
N ASN A 136 0.59 -2.28 3.16
CA ASN A 136 -0.13 -3.45 3.66
C ASN A 136 -0.74 -4.25 2.52
N ASP A 137 -0.35 -5.51 2.39
CA ASP A 137 -0.72 -6.48 1.36
C ASP A 137 -0.45 -6.02 -0.09
N TRP A 138 -0.74 -6.88 -1.07
CA TRP A 138 -0.40 -6.68 -2.48
C TRP A 138 -1.01 -5.40 -3.09
N HIS A 139 -2.13 -4.93 -2.56
CA HIS A 139 -2.82 -3.72 -3.02
C HIS A 139 -1.94 -2.46 -2.92
N THR A 140 -0.97 -2.48 -2.03
CA THR A 140 0.02 -1.42 -1.85
C THR A 140 1.44 -1.87 -2.23
N GLY A 141 1.57 -3.10 -2.70
CA GLY A 141 2.86 -3.77 -2.92
C GLY A 141 3.73 -3.15 -4.01
N ILE A 142 3.15 -2.36 -4.91
CA ILE A 142 3.93 -1.67 -5.95
C ILE A 142 4.54 -0.35 -5.47
N ILE A 143 4.08 0.22 -4.35
CA ILE A 143 4.57 1.51 -3.82
C ILE A 143 6.09 1.50 -3.57
N PRO A 144 6.68 0.50 -2.89
CA PRO A 144 8.14 0.47 -2.66
C PRO A 144 8.95 0.50 -3.95
N MET A 145 8.53 -0.24 -4.97
CA MET A 145 9.18 -0.25 -6.27
C MET A 145 9.08 1.11 -6.96
N LEU A 146 7.90 1.73 -6.99
CA LEU A 146 7.72 3.06 -7.58
C LEU A 146 8.64 4.08 -6.93
N ILE A 147 8.76 4.08 -5.60
CA ILE A 147 9.66 4.97 -4.83
C ILE A 147 11.10 4.79 -5.30
N LYS A 148 11.59 3.55 -5.38
CA LYS A 148 12.99 3.24 -5.74
C LYS A 148 13.31 3.45 -7.22
N THR A 149 12.30 3.49 -8.10
CA THR A 149 12.49 3.62 -9.55
C THR A 149 12.01 4.96 -10.07
N GLN A 150 10.70 5.20 -10.12
CA GLN A 150 10.09 6.34 -10.82
C GLN A 150 10.07 7.63 -9.99
N TYR A 151 10.14 7.52 -8.66
CA TYR A 151 10.19 8.69 -7.76
C TYR A 151 11.60 8.97 -7.23
N ARG A 152 12.61 8.25 -7.69
CA ARG A 152 14.01 8.51 -7.36
C ARG A 152 14.38 9.93 -7.82
N GLY A 153 14.86 10.77 -6.90
CA GLY A 153 15.17 12.17 -7.20
C GLY A 153 14.01 13.16 -6.94
N ARG A 154 12.83 12.65 -6.55
CA ARG A 154 11.73 13.46 -6.03
C ARG A 154 11.69 13.39 -4.49
N PRO A 155 10.93 14.26 -3.78
CA PRO A 155 10.81 14.18 -2.33
C PRO A 155 10.42 12.79 -1.81
N GLN A 156 9.57 12.06 -2.57
CA GLN A 156 9.12 10.70 -2.24
C GLN A 156 10.25 9.68 -2.30
N GLY A 157 11.30 9.90 -3.11
CA GLY A 157 12.41 8.96 -3.29
C GLY A 157 13.26 8.71 -2.03
N GLY A 158 13.19 9.60 -1.04
CA GLY A 158 13.86 9.46 0.26
C GLY A 158 13.06 8.72 1.32
N ILE A 159 11.78 8.43 1.07
CA ILE A 159 10.89 7.79 2.03
C ILE A 159 11.28 6.32 2.22
N LYS A 160 11.38 5.88 3.49
CA LYS A 160 11.55 4.46 3.81
C LYS A 160 10.25 3.69 3.73
N THR A 161 10.35 2.40 3.48
CA THR A 161 9.17 1.55 3.31
C THR A 161 9.22 0.35 4.24
N LEU A 162 8.12 0.14 4.98
CA LEU A 162 7.80 -1.09 5.69
C LEU A 162 6.66 -1.78 4.95
N TYR A 163 6.79 -3.07 4.70
CA TYR A 163 5.74 -3.86 4.06
C TYR A 163 5.25 -4.97 4.98
N THR A 164 3.94 -5.00 5.24
CA THR A 164 3.31 -6.06 6.05
C THR A 164 2.57 -7.05 5.16
N ILE A 165 2.89 -8.32 5.35
CA ILE A 165 2.20 -9.47 4.77
C ILE A 165 1.11 -9.92 5.76
N HIS A 166 -0.17 -9.71 5.42
CA HIS A 166 -1.29 -10.24 6.19
C HIS A 166 -1.70 -11.62 5.69
N ASN A 167 -1.72 -11.80 4.36
CA ASN A 167 -2.01 -13.09 3.75
C ASN A 167 -1.19 -13.29 2.46
N LEU A 168 -0.22 -14.18 2.51
CA LEU A 168 0.70 -14.47 1.40
C LEU A 168 0.02 -15.11 0.17
N ALA A 169 -1.15 -15.73 0.34
CA ALA A 169 -1.89 -16.36 -0.75
C ALA A 169 -2.43 -15.32 -1.77
N TYR A 170 -2.69 -14.08 -1.33
CA TYR A 170 -3.14 -13.00 -2.21
C TYR A 170 -1.96 -12.17 -2.68
N GLN A 171 -1.62 -12.26 -3.98
CA GLN A 171 -0.35 -11.74 -4.48
C GLN A 171 -0.46 -10.62 -5.53
N GLY A 172 -1.64 -10.42 -6.14
CA GLY A 172 -1.79 -9.44 -7.21
C GLY A 172 -0.94 -9.79 -8.43
N LYS A 173 -1.39 -10.80 -9.22
CA LYS A 173 -0.67 -11.33 -10.38
C LYS A 173 -1.26 -10.78 -11.68
N PHE A 174 -0.41 -10.17 -12.51
CA PHE A 174 -0.82 -9.51 -13.75
C PHE A 174 0.14 -9.86 -14.89
N SER A 175 -0.26 -9.59 -16.14
CA SER A 175 0.63 -9.78 -17.28
C SER A 175 1.75 -8.70 -17.31
N GLN A 176 2.84 -9.00 -18.04
CA GLN A 176 3.89 -8.01 -18.30
C GLN A 176 3.33 -6.79 -19.03
N GLY A 177 2.46 -7.01 -20.03
CA GLY A 177 1.82 -5.93 -20.77
C GLY A 177 0.98 -5.03 -19.88
N PHE A 178 0.28 -5.59 -18.88
CA PHE A 178 -0.50 -4.84 -17.91
C PHE A 178 0.36 -3.86 -17.12
N ILE A 179 1.48 -4.29 -16.54
CA ILE A 179 2.33 -3.39 -15.73
C ILE A 179 3.02 -2.33 -16.56
N GLN A 180 3.37 -2.65 -17.80
CA GLN A 180 3.94 -1.69 -18.74
C GLN A 180 2.91 -0.63 -19.13
N ASP A 181 1.68 -1.04 -19.47
CA ASP A 181 0.60 -0.11 -19.84
C ASP A 181 0.13 0.75 -18.65
N MET A 182 -0.08 0.14 -17.46
CA MET A 182 -0.60 0.84 -16.30
C MET A 182 0.45 1.69 -15.58
N LEU A 183 1.63 1.15 -15.39
CA LEU A 183 2.64 1.74 -14.49
C LEU A 183 3.90 2.22 -15.22
N GLY A 184 4.01 1.98 -16.54
CA GLY A 184 5.23 2.31 -17.29
C GLY A 184 6.46 1.58 -16.74
N ILE A 185 6.26 0.40 -16.15
CA ILE A 185 7.37 -0.45 -15.66
C ILE A 185 7.94 -1.19 -16.86
N GLY A 186 9.19 -0.88 -17.18
CA GLY A 186 9.87 -1.43 -18.33
C GLY A 186 10.27 -2.92 -18.18
N PRO A 187 10.64 -3.56 -19.28
CA PRO A 187 11.01 -4.98 -19.30
C PRO A 187 12.24 -5.30 -18.44
N GLU A 188 13.07 -4.31 -18.12
CA GLU A 188 14.24 -4.47 -17.24
C GLU A 188 13.87 -4.90 -15.82
N TYR A 189 12.64 -4.64 -15.39
CA TYR A 189 12.12 -5.07 -14.08
C TYR A 189 11.29 -6.36 -14.15
N TYR A 190 10.97 -6.85 -15.35
CA TYR A 190 10.23 -8.09 -15.53
C TYR A 190 11.19 -9.28 -15.60
N ASN A 191 11.76 -9.63 -14.46
CA ASN A 191 12.68 -10.76 -14.29
C ASN A 191 12.51 -11.36 -12.89
N SER A 192 13.13 -12.54 -12.68
CA SER A 192 13.01 -13.32 -11.44
C SER A 192 13.62 -12.64 -10.20
N GLU A 193 14.51 -11.68 -10.34
CA GLU A 193 15.09 -10.92 -9.23
C GLU A 193 14.27 -9.67 -8.86
N CYS A 194 13.27 -9.31 -9.68
CA CYS A 194 12.42 -8.16 -9.48
C CYS A 194 10.95 -8.57 -9.32
N ILE A 195 10.09 -8.22 -10.28
CA ILE A 195 8.63 -8.35 -10.15
C ILE A 195 8.06 -9.65 -10.74
N GLU A 196 8.81 -10.31 -11.63
CA GLU A 196 8.32 -11.52 -12.30
C GLU A 196 8.30 -12.72 -11.33
N ALA A 197 7.18 -13.46 -11.32
CA ALA A 197 7.04 -14.75 -10.65
C ALA A 197 6.09 -15.65 -11.46
N TYR A 198 6.61 -16.82 -11.86
CA TYR A 198 5.84 -17.84 -12.57
C TYR A 198 5.10 -17.32 -13.82
N GLY A 199 5.77 -16.49 -14.63
CA GLY A 199 5.22 -15.91 -15.85
C GLY A 199 4.28 -14.72 -15.64
N CYS A 200 4.15 -14.22 -14.42
CA CYS A 200 3.34 -13.06 -14.09
C CYS A 200 4.15 -11.96 -13.40
N ALA A 201 3.76 -10.71 -13.58
CA ALA A 201 4.14 -9.63 -12.71
C ALA A 201 3.37 -9.75 -11.38
N ASN A 202 4.08 -9.76 -10.27
CA ASN A 202 3.54 -10.04 -8.96
C ASN A 202 3.78 -8.84 -8.02
N PHE A 203 2.70 -8.18 -7.61
CA PHE A 203 2.77 -6.96 -6.80
C PHE A 203 3.26 -7.23 -5.37
N LEU A 204 2.89 -8.37 -4.80
CA LEU A 204 3.43 -8.78 -3.50
C LEU A 204 4.94 -9.01 -3.61
N LYS A 205 5.40 -9.75 -4.62
CA LYS A 205 6.83 -9.95 -4.85
C LYS A 205 7.57 -8.63 -5.04
N SER A 206 6.98 -7.68 -5.76
CA SER A 206 7.54 -6.33 -5.89
C SER A 206 7.83 -5.72 -4.51
N ALA A 207 6.88 -5.81 -3.58
CA ALA A 207 7.10 -5.31 -2.22
C ALA A 207 8.19 -6.09 -1.48
N LEU A 208 8.20 -7.43 -1.58
CA LEU A 208 9.24 -8.27 -0.95
C LEU A 208 10.66 -7.90 -1.42
N VAL A 209 10.81 -7.51 -2.68
CA VAL A 209 12.10 -7.14 -3.26
C VAL A 209 12.49 -5.70 -2.92
N PHE A 210 11.56 -4.75 -3.03
CA PHE A 210 11.88 -3.32 -3.02
C PHE A 210 11.63 -2.62 -1.67
N ALA A 211 10.86 -3.20 -0.74
CA ALA A 211 10.68 -2.59 0.58
C ALA A 211 11.97 -2.60 1.40
N ASP A 212 12.16 -1.57 2.24
CA ASP A 212 13.34 -1.49 3.12
C ASP A 212 13.26 -2.55 4.23
N LEU A 213 12.09 -2.75 4.84
CA LEU A 213 11.83 -3.79 5.86
C LEU A 213 10.52 -4.51 5.57
N LEU A 214 10.44 -5.74 6.06
CA LEU A 214 9.30 -6.64 5.93
C LEU A 214 8.81 -7.07 7.30
N ASN A 215 7.49 -7.18 7.47
CA ASN A 215 6.95 -7.90 8.61
C ASN A 215 5.69 -8.69 8.23
N THR A 216 5.31 -9.57 9.13
CA THR A 216 4.06 -10.32 9.05
C THR A 216 3.42 -10.43 10.44
N VAL A 217 2.22 -11.01 10.49
CA VAL A 217 1.27 -10.92 11.60
C VAL A 217 1.58 -11.83 12.80
N SER A 218 2.62 -12.65 12.74
CA SER A 218 3.13 -13.39 13.91
C SER A 218 4.55 -13.91 13.69
N PRO A 219 5.34 -14.17 14.76
CA PRO A 219 6.65 -14.82 14.66
C PRO A 219 6.57 -16.24 14.05
N THR A 220 5.53 -17.00 14.37
CA THR A 220 5.30 -18.33 13.80
C THR A 220 5.08 -18.22 12.30
N TYR A 221 4.20 -17.33 11.86
CA TYR A 221 3.91 -17.14 10.44
C TYR A 221 5.14 -16.64 9.67
N ALA A 222 5.98 -15.78 10.26
CA ALA A 222 7.25 -15.38 9.66
C ALA A 222 8.17 -16.58 9.34
N SER A 223 8.20 -17.58 10.23
CA SER A 223 8.96 -18.81 10.00
C SER A 223 8.29 -19.72 8.97
N GLU A 224 6.97 -19.86 9.03
CA GLU A 224 6.19 -20.71 8.13
C GLU A 224 6.31 -20.27 6.67
N ILE A 225 6.14 -18.97 6.37
CA ILE A 225 6.16 -18.43 5.00
C ILE A 225 7.55 -18.52 4.32
N MET A 226 8.60 -18.78 5.08
CA MET A 226 9.94 -19.07 4.53
C MET A 226 10.11 -20.54 4.12
N THR A 227 9.11 -21.39 4.34
CA THR A 227 9.15 -22.82 3.94
C THR A 227 8.44 -23.02 2.61
N GLN A 228 8.85 -24.01 1.83
CA GLN A 228 8.23 -24.35 0.56
C GLN A 228 6.73 -24.66 0.68
N TYR A 229 6.31 -25.24 1.81
CA TYR A 229 4.91 -25.64 2.02
C TYR A 229 3.97 -24.44 2.22
N PHE A 230 4.38 -23.43 2.98
CA PHE A 230 3.56 -22.25 3.30
C PHE A 230 3.97 -20.99 2.54
N GLY A 231 5.05 -21.04 1.76
CA GLY A 231 5.64 -19.87 1.11
C GLY A 231 4.92 -19.41 -0.16
N GLU A 232 3.88 -20.13 -0.62
CA GLU A 232 3.06 -19.75 -1.80
C GLU A 232 3.93 -19.37 -3.03
N GLY A 233 5.10 -20.02 -3.16
CA GLY A 233 6.11 -19.76 -4.18
C GLY A 233 6.97 -18.51 -3.94
N MET A 234 6.85 -17.86 -2.79
CA MET A 234 7.67 -16.70 -2.39
C MET A 234 8.74 -17.06 -1.35
N ASP A 235 8.80 -18.31 -0.90
CA ASP A 235 9.77 -18.81 0.09
C ASP A 235 11.22 -18.46 -0.27
N GLY A 236 11.61 -18.60 -1.53
CA GLY A 236 12.96 -18.26 -1.98
C GLY A 236 13.31 -16.77 -1.82
N VAL A 237 12.36 -15.87 -2.10
CA VAL A 237 12.55 -14.42 -1.90
C VAL A 237 12.54 -14.10 -0.40
N LEU A 238 11.64 -14.69 0.37
CA LEU A 238 11.53 -14.48 1.82
C LEU A 238 12.78 -14.99 2.55
N CYS A 239 13.34 -16.13 2.16
CA CYS A 239 14.61 -16.63 2.70
C CYS A 239 15.77 -15.66 2.41
N LYS A 240 15.87 -15.12 1.19
CA LYS A 240 16.87 -14.09 0.83
C LYS A 240 16.73 -12.81 1.69
N ARG A 241 15.51 -12.50 2.13
CA ARG A 241 15.16 -11.31 2.93
C ARG A 241 14.92 -11.63 4.42
N SER A 242 15.36 -12.79 4.90
CA SER A 242 15.10 -13.25 6.27
C SER A 242 15.66 -12.31 7.35
N ALA A 243 16.76 -11.62 7.09
CA ALA A 243 17.33 -10.61 7.99
C ALA A 243 16.46 -9.34 8.11
N ASP A 244 15.63 -9.05 7.10
CA ASP A 244 14.75 -7.89 7.06
C ASP A 244 13.31 -8.23 7.45
N LEU A 245 12.99 -9.53 7.62
CA LEU A 245 11.65 -10.02 7.95
C LEU A 245 11.48 -10.24 9.45
N SER A 246 10.44 -9.65 10.02
CA SER A 246 10.04 -9.85 11.39
C SER A 246 8.58 -10.29 11.51
N GLY A 247 8.24 -11.08 12.52
CA GLY A 247 6.87 -11.43 12.86
C GLY A 247 6.40 -10.62 14.06
N ILE A 248 5.31 -9.87 13.91
CA ILE A 248 4.71 -9.05 14.98
C ILE A 248 3.27 -9.53 15.20
N LEU A 249 2.98 -9.98 16.41
CA LEU A 249 1.64 -10.48 16.72
C LEU A 249 0.63 -9.33 16.71
N ASN A 250 -0.48 -9.53 15.98
CA ASN A 250 -1.58 -8.59 16.01
C ASN A 250 -2.15 -8.48 17.42
N GLY A 251 -2.42 -7.24 17.86
CA GLY A 251 -3.12 -6.98 19.12
C GLY A 251 -4.57 -7.52 19.07
N MET A 252 -5.08 -7.90 20.23
CA MET A 252 -6.47 -8.31 20.43
C MET A 252 -7.33 -7.09 20.77
#